data_a6e13898b979fe03cd37f965ac253329
#
_entry.id   a6e13898b979fe03cd37f965ac253329
#
_cell.length_a   1.000
_cell.length_b   1.000
_cell.length_c   1.000
_cell.angle_alpha   90.00
_cell.angle_beta   90.00
_cell.angle_gamma   90.00
#
_symmetry.space_group_name_H-M   'P 1'
#
loop_
_entity.id
_entity.type
_entity.pdbx_description
1 polymer ?
#
loop_
_entity_poly.entity_id
_entity_poly.type
_entity_poly.pdbx_seq_one_letter_code
_entity_poly.pdbx_strand_id
1 'polypeptide(L)'
;MAETALVESIVEDSIELIKELDNGVYKPSKVIWYYYDDVNSWRLIIVNNEIDKLLPKEEPRAYKVIAEAINKRNLSSLSISEIKLMKSDNPLIETLNFLVKTGPDGFIKATFTDTTINGIFIKDMVILRSA
;
A
#
# COMPACT_ATOMS: atom_id res chain seq x y z
N MET A 1 -7.38 -13.61 16.96
CA MET A 1 -7.73 -13.05 16.41
C MET A 1 -7.56 -11.99 16.53
N ALA A 2 -7.56 -11.94 16.86
CA ALA A 2 -7.61 -11.07 16.78
C ALA A 2 -7.24 -10.11 16.34
N GLU A 3 -6.56 -10.35 15.66
CA GLU A 3 -6.10 -9.26 14.91
C GLU A 3 -7.24 -8.46 14.41
N THR A 4 -7.06 -7.19 14.38
CA THR A 4 -8.05 -6.28 13.84
C THR A 4 -8.13 -6.47 12.34
N ALA A 5 -9.29 -6.84 11.85
CA ALA A 5 -9.51 -6.92 10.41
C ALA A 5 -9.61 -5.51 9.83
N LEU A 6 -9.28 -5.38 8.55
CA LEU A 6 -9.49 -4.12 7.85
C LEU A 6 -10.98 -3.90 7.65
N VAL A 7 -11.46 -2.73 8.05
CA VAL A 7 -12.87 -2.39 7.87
C VAL A 7 -13.11 -1.83 6.47
N GLU A 8 -14.35 -1.93 6.01
CA GLU A 8 -14.72 -1.54 4.66
C GLU A 8 -14.41 -0.08 4.36
N SER A 9 -14.64 0.82 5.32
CA SER A 9 -14.39 2.25 5.10
C SER A 9 -12.92 2.55 4.85
N ILE A 10 -12.01 1.80 5.48
CA ILE A 10 -10.59 1.97 5.26
C ILE A 10 -10.21 1.54 3.85
N VAL A 11 -10.78 0.43 3.38
CA VAL A 11 -10.52 -0.05 2.03
C VAL A 11 -11.05 0.95 1.00
N GLU A 12 -12.26 1.47 1.21
CA GLU A 12 -12.85 2.45 0.33
C GLU A 12 -12.02 3.73 0.25
N ASP A 13 -11.58 4.23 1.40
CA ASP A 13 -10.74 5.42 1.43
C ASP A 13 -9.39 5.16 0.76
N SER A 14 -8.86 3.95 0.90
CA SER A 14 -7.61 3.58 0.23
C SER A 14 -7.74 3.66 -1.27
N ILE A 15 -8.86 3.19 -1.81
CA ILE A 15 -9.12 3.25 -3.25
C ILE A 15 -9.26 4.70 -3.70
N GLU A 16 -9.92 5.55 -2.90
CA GLU A 16 -10.03 6.98 -3.22
C GLU A 16 -8.66 7.65 -3.21
N LEU A 17 -7.79 7.26 -2.29
CA LEU A 17 -6.41 7.77 -2.27
C LEU A 17 -5.68 7.38 -3.55
N ILE A 18 -5.81 6.13 -4.00
CA ILE A 18 -5.19 5.68 -5.23
C ILE A 18 -5.70 6.50 -6.41
N LYS A 19 -7.00 6.75 -6.47
CA LYS A 19 -7.59 7.55 -7.55
C LYS A 19 -7.04 8.97 -7.58
N GLU A 20 -6.82 9.56 -6.40
CA GLU A 20 -6.23 10.89 -6.33
C GLU A 20 -4.79 10.88 -6.84
N LEU A 21 -4.01 9.89 -6.41
CA LEU A 21 -2.61 9.78 -6.83
C LEU A 21 -2.49 9.47 -8.33
N ASP A 22 -3.48 8.77 -8.89
CA ASP A 22 -3.49 8.44 -10.32
C ASP A 22 -3.53 9.70 -11.20
N ASN A 23 -3.97 10.82 -10.66
CA ASN A 23 -4.04 12.08 -11.40
C ASN A 23 -2.70 12.80 -11.53
N GLY A 24 -1.64 12.28 -10.91
CA GLY A 24 -0.34 12.94 -10.89
C GLY A 24 0.80 12.00 -11.20
N VAL A 25 2.02 12.48 -10.93
CA VAL A 25 3.25 11.75 -11.24
C VAL A 25 3.50 10.59 -10.27
N TYR A 26 2.80 10.57 -9.14
CA TYR A 26 2.97 9.54 -8.11
C TYR A 26 1.92 8.44 -8.23
N LYS A 27 1.47 8.14 -9.45
CA LYS A 27 0.52 7.07 -9.70
C LYS A 27 1.08 5.75 -9.18
N PRO A 28 0.41 5.09 -8.23
CA PRO A 28 0.94 3.87 -7.63
C PRO A 28 0.96 2.70 -8.60
N SER A 29 2.06 1.96 -8.59
CA SER A 29 2.14 0.69 -9.31
C SER A 29 1.64 -0.46 -8.45
N LYS A 30 1.87 -0.39 -7.13
CA LYS A 30 1.39 -1.41 -6.20
C LYS A 30 0.89 -0.74 -4.93
N VAL A 31 -0.23 -1.24 -4.42
CA VAL A 31 -0.82 -0.76 -3.16
C VAL A 31 -1.34 -1.97 -2.42
N ILE A 32 -0.83 -2.16 -1.20
CA ILE A 32 -1.25 -3.28 -0.36
C ILE A 32 -1.41 -2.84 1.08
N TRP A 33 -2.39 -3.43 1.76
CA TRP A 33 -2.48 -3.38 3.21
C TRP A 33 -1.73 -4.60 3.74
N TYR A 34 -0.72 -4.37 4.57
CA TYR A 34 0.12 -5.43 5.10
C TYR A 34 0.11 -5.41 6.62
N TYR A 35 -0.16 -6.56 7.22
CA TYR A 35 -0.20 -6.68 8.68
C TYR A 35 1.18 -7.06 9.20
N TYR A 36 1.72 -6.21 10.07
CA TYR A 36 2.99 -6.45 10.73
C TYR A 36 2.74 -7.09 12.08
N ASP A 37 2.95 -8.40 12.15
CA ASP A 37 2.65 -9.19 13.32
C ASP A 37 3.48 -8.77 14.54
N ASP A 38 4.73 -8.37 14.33
CA ASP A 38 5.65 -7.99 15.41
C ASP A 38 5.20 -6.72 16.15
N VAL A 39 4.45 -5.84 15.50
CA VAL A 39 3.93 -4.61 16.11
C VAL A 39 2.42 -4.55 16.12
N ASN A 40 1.76 -5.64 15.74
CA ASN A 40 0.29 -5.77 15.74
C ASN A 40 -0.39 -4.61 15.04
N SER A 41 0.08 -4.24 13.85
CA SER A 41 -0.55 -3.13 13.14
C SER A 41 -0.49 -3.30 11.63
N TRP A 42 -1.49 -2.73 10.98
CA TRP A 42 -1.59 -2.68 9.54
C TRP A 42 -0.87 -1.45 9.01
N ARG A 43 -0.24 -1.60 7.85
CA ARG A 43 0.34 -0.46 7.12
C ARG A 43 -0.11 -0.52 5.67
N LEU A 44 -0.46 0.63 5.13
CA LEU A 44 -0.78 0.75 3.70
C LEU A 44 0.53 1.03 2.97
N ILE A 45 0.99 0.04 2.22
CA ILE A 45 2.25 0.15 1.47
C ILE A 45 1.94 0.67 0.08
N ILE A 46 2.64 1.73 -0.32
CA ILE A 46 2.48 2.36 -1.63
C ILE A 46 3.82 2.34 -2.35
N VAL A 47 3.82 1.88 -3.59
CA VAL A 47 5.01 1.76 -4.42
C VAL A 47 4.80 2.53 -5.72
N ASN A 48 5.79 3.32 -6.10
CA ASN A 48 5.77 4.11 -7.33
C ASN A 48 7.20 4.43 -7.74
N ASN A 49 7.49 4.44 -9.04
CA ASN A 49 8.84 4.67 -9.54
C ASN A 49 9.39 6.05 -9.16
N GLU A 50 8.54 7.08 -9.14
CA GLU A 50 9.00 8.42 -8.74
C GLU A 50 9.29 8.48 -7.24
N ILE A 51 8.51 7.75 -6.44
CA ILE A 51 8.75 7.63 -5.01
C ILE A 51 10.07 6.90 -4.74
N ASP A 52 10.37 5.87 -5.54
CA ASP A 52 11.65 5.14 -5.42
C ASP A 52 12.84 6.09 -5.45
N LYS A 53 12.77 7.12 -6.30
CA LYS A 53 13.85 8.09 -6.45
C LYS A 53 14.01 8.97 -5.21
N LEU A 54 12.97 9.11 -4.41
CA LEU A 54 12.99 9.93 -3.20
C LEU A 54 13.45 9.17 -1.97
N LEU A 55 13.46 7.83 -2.04
CA LEU A 55 13.80 7.01 -0.88
C LEU A 55 15.28 6.62 -0.91
N PRO A 56 15.94 6.60 0.25
CA PRO A 56 15.41 7.02 1.56
C PRO A 56 15.66 8.49 1.88
N LYS A 57 16.48 9.18 1.11
CA LYS A 57 16.97 10.52 1.47
C LYS A 57 15.90 11.59 1.54
N GLU A 58 14.92 11.53 0.64
CA GLU A 58 13.85 12.53 0.59
C GLU A 58 12.51 11.94 0.99
N GLU A 59 12.52 10.98 1.88
CA GLU A 59 11.32 10.32 2.35
C GLU A 59 10.24 11.30 2.86
N PRO A 60 10.58 12.34 3.66
CA PRO A 60 9.55 13.27 4.11
C PRO A 60 8.82 13.96 2.97
N ARG A 61 9.52 14.24 1.86
CA ARG A 61 8.89 14.85 0.69
C ARG A 61 7.86 13.93 0.07
N ALA A 62 8.17 12.64 -0.01
CA ALA A 62 7.24 11.65 -0.55
C ALA A 62 6.01 11.50 0.34
N TYR A 63 6.18 11.44 1.66
CA TYR A 63 5.06 11.35 2.60
C TYR A 63 4.18 12.58 2.55
N LYS A 64 4.76 13.76 2.30
CA LYS A 64 3.99 14.99 2.19
C LYS A 64 2.98 14.90 1.04
N VAL A 65 3.39 14.33 -0.09
CA VAL A 65 2.51 14.16 -1.24
C VAL A 65 1.31 13.30 -0.86
N ILE A 66 1.54 12.21 -0.13
CA ILE A 66 0.47 11.31 0.30
C ILE A 66 -0.47 12.03 1.27
N ALA A 67 0.10 12.76 2.23
CA ALA A 67 -0.69 13.49 3.22
C ALA A 67 -1.59 14.52 2.55
N GLU A 68 -1.07 15.21 1.53
CA GLU A 68 -1.85 16.19 0.80
C GLU A 68 -3.02 15.56 0.05
N ALA A 69 -2.80 14.36 -0.53
CA ALA A 69 -3.86 13.65 -1.22
C ALA A 69 -4.96 13.21 -0.25
N ILE A 70 -4.58 12.72 0.93
CA ILE A 70 -5.54 12.34 1.97
C ILE A 70 -6.39 13.54 2.38
N ASN A 71 -5.74 14.68 2.60
CA ASN A 71 -6.44 15.90 3.02
C ASN A 71 -7.36 16.42 1.93
N LYS A 72 -6.91 16.38 0.69
CA LYS A 72 -7.69 16.89 -0.44
C LYS A 72 -9.03 16.20 -0.58
N ARG A 73 -9.08 14.89 -0.33
CA ARG A 73 -10.30 14.11 -0.45
C ARG A 73 -11.00 13.83 0.87
N ASN A 74 -10.48 14.38 1.96
CA ASN A 74 -11.06 14.19 3.31
C ASN A 74 -11.22 12.71 3.67
N LEU A 75 -10.15 11.93 3.47
CA LEU A 75 -10.18 10.50 3.73
C LEU A 75 -9.95 10.23 5.20
N SER A 76 -10.99 10.42 6.00
CA SER A 76 -10.90 10.45 7.46
C SER A 76 -10.56 9.11 8.11
N SER A 77 -10.73 8.00 7.40
CA SER A 77 -10.39 6.69 7.96
C SER A 77 -8.91 6.34 7.76
N LEU A 78 -8.15 7.17 7.03
CA LEU A 78 -6.73 6.96 6.81
C LEU A 78 -5.91 7.95 7.63
N SER A 79 -4.80 7.47 8.19
CA SER A 79 -3.83 8.31 8.89
C SER A 79 -2.49 8.18 8.17
N ILE A 80 -1.76 9.30 8.05
CA ILE A 80 -0.43 9.26 7.42
C ILE A 80 0.51 8.32 8.19
N SER A 81 0.27 8.11 9.47
CA SER A 81 1.09 7.19 10.27
C SER A 81 0.92 5.73 9.86
N GLU A 82 -0.15 5.42 9.13
CA GLU A 82 -0.38 4.06 8.63
C GLU A 82 0.23 3.83 7.25
N ILE A 83 0.69 4.89 6.60
CA ILE A 83 1.28 4.79 5.28
C ILE A 83 2.74 4.39 5.39
N LYS A 84 3.15 3.46 4.55
CA LYS A 84 4.55 3.07 4.44
C LYS A 84 4.96 3.08 2.97
N LEU A 85 5.96 3.88 2.64
CA LEU A 85 6.50 3.92 1.29
C LEU A 85 7.62 2.91 1.19
N MET A 86 7.63 2.14 0.11
CA MET A 86 8.57 1.05 -0.05
C MET A 86 9.10 1.07 -1.48
N LYS A 87 10.35 0.72 -1.65
CA LYS A 87 10.95 0.69 -2.99
C LYS A 87 10.48 -0.55 -3.75
N SER A 88 10.41 -0.41 -5.06
CA SER A 88 9.93 -1.49 -5.93
C SER A 88 10.84 -2.72 -5.92
N ASP A 89 12.11 -2.56 -5.53
CA ASP A 89 13.05 -3.69 -5.44
C ASP A 89 13.03 -4.41 -4.09
N ASN A 90 12.15 -3.98 -3.18
CA ASN A 90 11.98 -4.68 -1.89
C ASN A 90 11.50 -6.12 -2.16
N PRO A 91 12.08 -7.12 -1.48
CA PRO A 91 11.69 -8.52 -1.72
C PRO A 91 10.19 -8.81 -1.59
N LEU A 92 9.51 -8.16 -0.64
CA LEU A 92 8.06 -8.34 -0.51
C LEU A 92 7.37 -7.82 -1.77
N ILE A 93 7.78 -6.67 -2.26
CA ILE A 93 7.16 -6.07 -3.44
C ILE A 93 7.40 -6.93 -4.69
N GLU A 94 8.60 -7.45 -4.85
CA GLU A 94 8.91 -8.34 -5.97
C GLU A 94 8.05 -9.61 -5.94
N THR A 95 7.78 -10.11 -4.74
CA THR A 95 6.94 -11.29 -4.55
C THR A 95 5.53 -11.07 -5.11
N LEU A 96 5.02 -9.85 -5.05
CA LEU A 96 3.67 -9.54 -5.55
C LEU A 96 3.53 -9.84 -7.04
N ASN A 97 4.62 -9.76 -7.80
CA ASN A 97 4.59 -10.04 -9.23
C ASN A 97 4.18 -11.47 -9.55
N PHE A 98 4.32 -12.38 -8.59
CA PHE A 98 3.96 -13.78 -8.75
C PHE A 98 2.55 -14.10 -8.27
N LEU A 99 1.88 -13.14 -7.62
CA LEU A 99 0.58 -13.37 -7.01
C LEU A 99 -0.58 -12.86 -7.85
N VAL A 100 -0.53 -11.57 -8.20
CA VAL A 100 -1.65 -10.88 -8.83
C VAL A 100 -1.13 -9.84 -9.80
N LYS A 101 -1.82 -9.67 -10.92
CA LYS A 101 -1.58 -8.60 -11.88
C LYS A 101 -2.89 -7.90 -12.18
N THR A 102 -2.95 -6.59 -11.90
CA THR A 102 -4.17 -5.81 -12.13
C THR A 102 -4.11 -4.91 -13.36
N GLY A 103 -2.88 -4.71 -13.91
CA GLY A 103 -2.66 -3.64 -14.86
C GLY A 103 -2.55 -2.29 -14.15
N PRO A 104 -2.09 -1.24 -14.85
CA PRO A 104 -1.73 0.03 -14.18
C PRO A 104 -2.91 0.80 -13.60
N ASP A 105 -4.11 0.59 -14.11
CA ASP A 105 -5.30 1.30 -13.64
C ASP A 105 -6.26 0.40 -12.86
N GLY A 106 -5.90 -0.86 -12.67
CA GLY A 106 -6.81 -1.84 -12.09
C GLY A 106 -6.88 -1.77 -10.57
N PHE A 107 -7.97 -2.31 -10.05
CA PHE A 107 -8.18 -2.48 -8.62
C PHE A 107 -8.60 -3.91 -8.36
N ILE A 108 -8.23 -4.42 -7.18
CA ILE A 108 -8.62 -5.75 -6.74
C ILE A 108 -8.72 -5.73 -5.22
N LYS A 109 -9.27 -6.77 -4.65
CA LYS A 109 -9.21 -6.99 -3.21
C LYS A 109 -8.85 -8.45 -3.01
N ALA A 110 -7.54 -8.73 -3.05
CA ALA A 110 -7.02 -10.09 -2.91
C ALA A 110 -6.40 -10.25 -1.53
N THR A 111 -6.93 -11.18 -0.74
CA THR A 111 -6.52 -11.40 0.64
C THR A 111 -5.67 -12.66 0.76
N PHE A 112 -4.56 -12.55 1.49
CA PHE A 112 -3.66 -13.67 1.79
C PHE A 112 -3.44 -13.72 3.29
N THR A 113 -3.60 -14.90 3.88
CA THR A 113 -3.48 -15.09 5.32
C THR A 113 -2.62 -16.32 5.61
N ASP A 114 -1.67 -16.18 6.58
CA ASP A 114 -0.81 -17.28 7.02
C ASP A 114 -0.18 -18.03 5.84
N THR A 115 0.42 -17.25 4.91
CA THR A 115 0.96 -17.77 3.66
C THR A 115 2.45 -17.49 3.57
N THR A 116 3.24 -18.47 3.11
CA THR A 116 4.66 -18.24 2.85
C THR A 116 4.90 -18.29 1.34
N ILE A 117 5.49 -17.21 0.81
CA ILE A 117 5.77 -17.09 -0.63
C ILE A 117 7.21 -16.63 -0.80
N ASN A 118 8.00 -17.40 -1.56
CA ASN A 118 9.42 -17.10 -1.80
C ASN A 118 10.18 -16.84 -0.49
N GLY A 119 9.88 -17.65 0.54
CA GLY A 119 10.55 -17.55 1.82
C GLY A 119 10.05 -16.43 2.72
N ILE A 120 9.06 -15.67 2.28
CA ILE A 120 8.49 -14.57 3.07
C ILE A 120 7.17 -15.03 3.67
N PHE A 121 7.09 -14.99 5.02
CA PHE A 121 5.84 -15.33 5.69
C PHE A 121 4.94 -14.09 5.78
N ILE A 122 3.70 -14.25 5.32
CA ILE A 122 2.69 -13.19 5.31
C ILE A 122 1.58 -13.58 6.28
N LYS A 123 1.48 -12.85 7.38
CA LYS A 123 0.45 -13.12 8.39
C LYS A 123 -0.93 -12.74 7.84
N ASP A 124 -1.02 -11.54 7.25
CA ASP A 124 -2.26 -11.07 6.67
C ASP A 124 -1.94 -9.94 5.68
N MET A 125 -2.61 -9.95 4.53
CA MET A 125 -2.34 -8.97 3.50
C MET A 125 -3.55 -8.84 2.58
N VAL A 126 -3.84 -7.60 2.17
CA VAL A 126 -4.88 -7.32 1.18
C VAL A 126 -4.24 -6.51 0.05
N ILE A 127 -4.21 -7.09 -1.15
CA ILE A 127 -3.67 -6.40 -2.33
C ILE A 127 -4.80 -5.62 -2.98
N LEU A 128 -4.58 -4.33 -3.21
CA LEU A 128 -5.53 -3.46 -3.88
C LEU A 128 -5.13 -3.13 -5.31
N ARG A 129 -3.84 -3.10 -5.59
CA ARG A 129 -3.31 -2.94 -6.95
C ARG A 129 -1.96 -3.62 -7.05
N SER A 130 -1.73 -4.29 -8.17
CA SER A 130 -0.42 -4.84 -8.51
C SER A 130 -0.25 -4.78 -10.03
N ALA A 131 0.27 -3.66 -10.47
CA ALA A 131 0.50 -3.42 -11.89
C ALA A 131 1.67 -4.22 -12.43
#